data_285287b5489a111bde2c00bd3e30046a
#
_entry.id   285287b5489a111bde2c00bd3e30046a
#
_cell.length_a   1.000
_cell.length_b   1.000
_cell.length_c   1.000
_cell.angle_alpha   90.00
_cell.angle_beta   90.00
_cell.angle_gamma   90.00
#
_symmetry.space_group_name_H-M   'P 1'
#
loop_
_entity.id
_entity.type
_entity.pdbx_description
1 polymer ?
#
loop_
_entity_poly.entity_id
_entity_poly.type
_entity_poly.pdbx_seq_one_letter_code
_entity_poly.pdbx_strand_id
1 'polypeptide(L)'
;MSHLTMKEMLIAGLHFGHQTKSWNPKMKPYIFGARNKIYIINLDKTLPLFNSAYDAIVDVVAKGGNILFVGTKKQAQDIVKEEAERCGMFFVNNRWLGGMLTNFQTLKKSVDRMKNIEAMIEDGSINQYKKKEALNMEKKLTKLKMNLGGIRDMKGVPAMLFIVDPYRENIGVGEAKRLGIPVAAITDTNCNPDGITHIIPGNDDAMRSIKLIVSRIADAVLEGKVKRAGSEEPVVTAAEMQSAEAALQAETPETAATPEAPQA
;
A
#
# COMPACT_ATOMS: atom_id res chain seq x y z
N MET A 1 9.73 -6.10 -13.39
CA MET A 1 8.41 -5.64 -13.90
C MET A 1 7.45 -6.81 -13.87
N SER A 2 6.51 -6.84 -12.99
CA SER A 2 5.51 -7.91 -12.90
C SER A 2 4.32 -7.53 -13.77
N HIS A 3 4.40 -7.83 -15.07
CA HIS A 3 3.32 -7.52 -15.98
C HIS A 3 2.12 -8.43 -15.71
N LEU A 4 1.01 -7.82 -15.35
CA LEU A 4 -0.29 -8.50 -15.30
C LEU A 4 -0.69 -8.92 -16.72
N THR A 5 -1.06 -10.18 -16.90
CA THR A 5 -1.45 -10.70 -18.20
C THR A 5 -2.97 -10.85 -18.32
N MET A 6 -3.48 -10.72 -19.54
CA MET A 6 -4.91 -10.94 -19.84
C MET A 6 -5.37 -12.34 -19.38
N LYS A 7 -4.52 -13.36 -19.53
CA LYS A 7 -4.80 -14.73 -19.13
C LYS A 7 -4.96 -14.86 -17.60
N GLU A 8 -4.09 -14.23 -16.82
CA GLU A 8 -4.20 -14.22 -15.35
C GLU A 8 -5.49 -13.54 -14.90
N MET A 9 -5.84 -12.40 -15.50
CA MET A 9 -7.10 -11.69 -15.21
C MET A 9 -8.33 -12.54 -15.48
N LEU A 10 -8.35 -13.25 -16.62
CA LEU A 10 -9.46 -14.15 -16.97
C LEU A 10 -9.57 -15.33 -15.99
N ILE A 11 -8.45 -15.98 -15.64
CA ILE A 11 -8.43 -17.11 -14.70
C ILE A 11 -8.86 -16.67 -13.30
N ALA A 12 -8.47 -15.48 -12.87
CA ALA A 12 -8.88 -14.91 -11.58
C ALA A 12 -10.35 -14.48 -11.55
N GLY A 13 -11.01 -14.40 -12.71
CA GLY A 13 -12.40 -13.96 -12.82
C GLY A 13 -12.59 -12.45 -12.66
N LEU A 14 -11.57 -11.65 -12.99
CA LEU A 14 -11.60 -10.19 -12.88
C LEU A 14 -12.65 -9.54 -13.82
N HIS A 15 -13.02 -10.24 -14.90
CA HIS A 15 -13.98 -9.78 -15.91
C HIS A 15 -15.45 -9.86 -15.48
N PHE A 16 -15.79 -10.55 -14.40
CA PHE A 16 -17.16 -10.61 -13.92
C PHE A 16 -17.49 -9.33 -13.13
N GLY A 17 -18.60 -8.72 -13.50
CA GLY A 17 -19.18 -7.60 -12.76
C GLY A 17 -20.44 -8.00 -12.01
N HIS A 18 -21.20 -7.02 -11.57
CA HIS A 18 -22.47 -7.19 -10.87
C HIS A 18 -23.66 -7.42 -11.82
N GLN A 19 -24.80 -7.74 -11.23
CA GLN A 19 -26.06 -7.93 -11.97
C GLN A 19 -26.47 -6.64 -12.70
N THR A 20 -27.08 -6.79 -13.88
CA THR A 20 -27.51 -5.66 -14.73
C THR A 20 -28.45 -4.68 -14.04
N LYS A 21 -29.17 -5.09 -13.00
CA LYS A 21 -30.06 -4.22 -12.21
C LYS A 21 -29.33 -3.31 -11.22
N SER A 22 -28.07 -3.62 -10.88
CA SER A 22 -27.31 -2.95 -9.80
C SER A 22 -26.10 -2.17 -10.32
N TRP A 23 -26.07 -1.81 -11.59
CA TRP A 23 -24.95 -1.13 -12.20
C TRP A 23 -25.02 0.39 -12.07
N ASN A 24 -23.87 1.04 -12.21
CA ASN A 24 -23.78 2.50 -12.31
C ASN A 24 -23.59 2.90 -13.79
N PRO A 25 -24.42 3.80 -14.35
CA PRO A 25 -24.27 4.25 -15.74
C PRO A 25 -22.90 4.84 -16.08
N LYS A 26 -22.21 5.45 -15.13
CA LYS A 26 -20.86 6.00 -15.32
C LYS A 26 -19.79 4.94 -15.58
N MET A 27 -20.09 3.67 -15.24
CA MET A 27 -19.20 2.53 -15.55
C MET A 27 -19.36 2.00 -16.98
N LYS A 28 -20.33 2.52 -17.76
CA LYS A 28 -20.58 2.11 -19.16
C LYS A 28 -19.31 2.05 -20.03
N PRO A 29 -18.36 3.00 -19.95
CA PRO A 29 -17.13 2.94 -20.76
C PRO A 29 -16.27 1.69 -20.50
N TYR A 30 -16.36 1.07 -19.31
CA TYR A 30 -15.54 -0.06 -18.87
C TYR A 30 -16.24 -1.41 -19.02
N ILE A 31 -17.48 -1.42 -19.45
CA ILE A 31 -18.29 -2.63 -19.65
C ILE A 31 -18.14 -3.11 -21.10
N PHE A 32 -17.83 -4.39 -21.27
CA PHE A 32 -17.80 -5.05 -22.57
C PHE A 32 -19.20 -5.42 -23.06
N GLY A 33 -20.05 -5.94 -22.17
CA GLY A 33 -21.41 -6.39 -22.49
C GLY A 33 -22.09 -7.03 -21.29
N ALA A 34 -23.21 -7.71 -21.53
CA ALA A 34 -23.91 -8.44 -20.48
C ALA A 34 -24.16 -9.89 -20.94
N ARG A 35 -23.98 -10.86 -20.06
CA ARG A 35 -24.26 -12.28 -20.26
C ARG A 35 -24.96 -12.83 -19.02
N ASN A 36 -26.04 -13.56 -19.20
CA ASN A 36 -26.82 -14.14 -18.10
C ASN A 36 -27.20 -13.13 -17.00
N LYS A 37 -27.61 -11.91 -17.38
CA LYS A 37 -27.95 -10.81 -16.45
C LYS A 37 -26.79 -10.32 -15.58
N ILE A 38 -25.54 -10.62 -15.95
CA ILE A 38 -24.32 -10.14 -15.31
C ILE A 38 -23.54 -9.32 -16.33
N TYR A 39 -23.03 -8.17 -15.92
CA TYR A 39 -22.12 -7.38 -16.77
C TYR A 39 -20.74 -8.03 -16.83
N ILE A 40 -20.12 -7.91 -18.00
CA ILE A 40 -18.75 -8.33 -18.25
C ILE A 40 -17.90 -7.07 -18.39
N ILE A 41 -16.85 -6.98 -17.59
CA ILE A 41 -15.90 -5.88 -17.61
C ILE A 41 -14.92 -6.09 -18.78
N ASN A 42 -14.59 -4.98 -19.45
CA ASN A 42 -13.66 -5.00 -20.57
C ASN A 42 -12.19 -5.01 -20.06
N LEU A 43 -11.56 -6.17 -20.12
CA LEU A 43 -10.18 -6.36 -19.65
C LEU A 43 -9.13 -5.66 -20.53
N ASP A 44 -9.44 -5.41 -21.82
CA ASP A 44 -8.56 -4.62 -22.70
C ASP A 44 -8.38 -3.18 -22.19
N LYS A 45 -9.41 -2.65 -21.50
CA LYS A 45 -9.34 -1.35 -20.83
C LYS A 45 -8.74 -1.45 -19.43
N THR A 46 -8.97 -2.56 -18.72
CA THR A 46 -8.44 -2.78 -17.37
C THR A 46 -6.91 -2.81 -17.37
N LEU A 47 -6.31 -3.50 -18.33
CA LEU A 47 -4.85 -3.69 -18.36
C LEU A 47 -4.07 -2.38 -18.44
N PRO A 48 -4.32 -1.45 -19.39
CA PRO A 48 -3.60 -0.18 -19.44
C PRO A 48 -3.88 0.72 -18.21
N LEU A 49 -5.11 0.70 -17.69
CA LEU A 49 -5.46 1.46 -16.51
C LEU A 49 -4.77 0.92 -15.24
N PHE A 50 -4.67 -0.41 -15.14
CA PHE A 50 -3.91 -1.05 -14.07
C PHE A 50 -2.42 -0.66 -14.14
N ASN A 51 -1.80 -0.71 -15.33
CA ASN A 51 -0.41 -0.32 -15.49
C ASN A 51 -0.18 1.15 -15.07
N SER A 52 -1.08 2.06 -15.47
CA SER A 52 -1.03 3.46 -15.04
C SER A 52 -1.14 3.62 -13.52
N ALA A 53 -2.01 2.83 -12.87
CA ALA A 53 -2.14 2.83 -11.41
C ALA A 53 -0.87 2.26 -10.74
N TYR A 54 -0.30 1.19 -11.30
CA TYR A 54 0.93 0.57 -10.85
C TYR A 54 2.09 1.57 -10.86
N ASP A 55 2.33 2.22 -12.00
CA ASP A 55 3.41 3.20 -12.17
C ASP A 55 3.24 4.39 -11.22
N ALA A 56 2.02 4.90 -11.07
CA ALA A 56 1.72 5.99 -10.13
C ALA A 56 2.04 5.61 -8.67
N ILE A 57 1.76 4.36 -8.27
CA ILE A 57 2.09 3.85 -6.93
C ILE A 57 3.60 3.76 -6.75
N VAL A 58 4.32 3.21 -7.75
CA VAL A 58 5.79 3.15 -7.75
C VAL A 58 6.39 4.54 -7.55
N ASP A 59 5.90 5.54 -8.29
CA ASP A 59 6.40 6.91 -8.24
C ASP A 59 6.12 7.58 -6.88
N VAL A 60 4.95 7.36 -6.30
CA VAL A 60 4.59 7.89 -4.98
C VAL A 60 5.52 7.31 -3.91
N VAL A 61 5.76 6.00 -3.95
CA VAL A 61 6.62 5.32 -2.96
C VAL A 61 8.09 5.66 -3.15
N ALA A 62 8.56 5.78 -4.41
CA ALA A 62 9.92 6.23 -4.72
C ALA A 62 10.22 7.63 -4.16
N LYS A 63 9.22 8.51 -4.10
CA LYS A 63 9.31 9.83 -3.45
C LYS A 63 9.16 9.78 -1.91
N GLY A 64 9.11 8.58 -1.31
CA GLY A 64 8.96 8.41 0.15
C GLY A 64 7.52 8.49 0.66
N GLY A 65 6.53 8.53 -0.23
CA GLY A 65 5.12 8.52 0.15
C GLY A 65 4.65 7.16 0.68
N ASN A 66 3.68 7.18 1.60
CA ASN A 66 3.05 5.98 2.12
C ASN A 66 1.71 5.73 1.43
N ILE A 67 1.41 4.46 1.21
CA ILE A 67 0.12 3.99 0.69
C ILE A 67 -0.72 3.45 1.83
N LEU A 68 -2.01 3.81 1.87
CA LEU A 68 -2.98 3.22 2.77
C LEU A 68 -3.88 2.27 1.99
N PHE A 69 -3.78 0.98 2.30
CA PHE A 69 -4.63 -0.06 1.75
C PHE A 69 -5.96 -0.12 2.49
N VAL A 70 -7.07 -0.09 1.75
CA VAL A 70 -8.42 -0.08 2.33
C VAL A 70 -9.27 -1.16 1.70
N GLY A 71 -9.85 -2.02 2.52
CA GLY A 71 -10.75 -3.06 2.07
C GLY A 71 -11.49 -3.71 3.22
N THR A 72 -12.73 -3.24 3.50
CA THR A 72 -13.54 -3.74 4.62
C THR A 72 -14.51 -4.85 4.21
N LYS A 73 -14.54 -5.23 2.91
CA LYS A 73 -15.30 -6.35 2.38
C LYS A 73 -14.73 -7.66 2.92
N LYS A 74 -15.57 -8.59 3.38
CA LYS A 74 -15.11 -9.88 3.96
C LYS A 74 -14.09 -10.62 3.09
N GLN A 75 -14.29 -10.57 1.76
CA GLN A 75 -13.41 -11.21 0.79
C GLN A 75 -12.04 -10.53 0.66
N ALA A 76 -11.95 -9.23 1.05
CA ALA A 76 -10.75 -8.42 0.93
C ALA A 76 -9.95 -8.28 2.24
N GLN A 77 -10.60 -8.44 3.40
CA GLN A 77 -10.05 -8.13 4.73
C GLN A 77 -8.68 -8.76 4.99
N ASP A 78 -8.59 -10.08 4.80
CA ASP A 78 -7.36 -10.83 5.08
C ASP A 78 -6.31 -10.58 4.02
N ILE A 79 -6.72 -10.50 2.75
CA ILE A 79 -5.83 -10.23 1.60
C ILE A 79 -5.18 -8.85 1.74
N VAL A 80 -5.98 -7.83 2.06
CA VAL A 80 -5.49 -6.45 2.24
C VAL A 80 -4.50 -6.37 3.40
N LYS A 81 -4.78 -7.06 4.50
CA LYS A 81 -3.87 -7.13 5.65
C LYS A 81 -2.55 -7.83 5.28
N GLU A 82 -2.63 -9.04 4.72
CA GLU A 82 -1.46 -9.85 4.33
C GLU A 82 -0.53 -9.08 3.40
N GLU A 83 -1.07 -8.48 2.35
CA GLU A 83 -0.28 -7.80 1.33
C GLU A 83 0.25 -6.43 1.79
N ALA A 84 -0.50 -5.70 2.62
CA ALA A 84 -0.02 -4.46 3.21
C ALA A 84 1.12 -4.72 4.20
N GLU A 85 1.01 -5.77 5.04
CA GLU A 85 2.07 -6.20 5.95
C GLU A 85 3.31 -6.67 5.15
N ARG A 86 3.12 -7.43 4.06
CA ARG A 86 4.20 -7.89 3.16
C ARG A 86 5.02 -6.74 2.59
N CYS A 87 4.36 -5.69 2.16
CA CYS A 87 5.06 -4.51 1.61
C CYS A 87 5.36 -3.42 2.66
N GLY A 88 5.04 -3.66 3.94
CA GLY A 88 5.30 -2.73 5.05
C GLY A 88 4.60 -1.39 4.87
N MET A 89 3.33 -1.43 4.49
CA MET A 89 2.43 -0.27 4.37
C MET A 89 1.26 -0.40 5.34
N PHE A 90 0.49 0.68 5.46
CA PHE A 90 -0.65 0.77 6.37
C PHE A 90 -1.91 0.18 5.75
N PHE A 91 -2.84 -0.29 6.59
CA PHE A 91 -4.10 -0.83 6.11
C PHE A 91 -5.30 -0.54 7.02
N VAL A 92 -6.49 -0.57 6.42
CA VAL A 92 -7.79 -0.56 7.10
C VAL A 92 -8.63 -1.69 6.50
N ASN A 93 -8.78 -2.77 7.25
CA ASN A 93 -9.44 -3.98 6.76
C ASN A 93 -10.76 -4.33 7.46
N ASN A 94 -11.14 -3.63 8.54
CA ASN A 94 -12.34 -3.95 9.28
C ASN A 94 -13.46 -2.93 9.05
N ARG A 95 -13.26 -1.69 9.45
CA ARG A 95 -14.23 -0.61 9.26
C ARG A 95 -13.55 0.72 9.09
N TRP A 96 -13.93 1.46 8.05
CA TRP A 96 -13.55 2.86 7.91
C TRP A 96 -14.29 3.69 8.96
N LEU A 97 -13.55 4.38 9.80
CA LEU A 97 -14.12 5.32 10.77
C LEU A 97 -14.18 6.71 10.12
N GLY A 98 -15.34 7.34 10.12
CA GLY A 98 -15.46 8.71 9.59
C GLY A 98 -14.47 9.65 10.26
N GLY A 99 -13.76 10.45 9.47
CA GLY A 99 -12.71 11.34 9.94
C GLY A 99 -11.31 10.72 10.01
N MET A 100 -11.09 9.53 9.43
CA MET A 100 -9.78 8.88 9.46
C MET A 100 -8.68 9.71 8.79
N LEU A 101 -9.03 10.48 7.77
CA LEU A 101 -8.12 11.39 7.09
C LEU A 101 -8.39 12.83 7.49
N THR A 102 -9.64 13.27 7.43
CA THR A 102 -10.03 14.67 7.69
C THR A 102 -9.90 15.09 9.15
N ASN A 103 -9.93 14.14 10.08
CA ASN A 103 -9.73 14.37 11.52
C ASN A 103 -8.63 13.47 12.11
N PHE A 104 -7.51 13.39 11.38
CA PHE A 104 -6.39 12.52 11.70
C PHE A 104 -5.82 12.76 13.11
N GLN A 105 -5.81 14.00 13.60
CA GLN A 105 -5.32 14.31 14.95
C GLN A 105 -6.15 13.64 16.06
N THR A 106 -7.47 13.62 15.90
CA THR A 106 -8.36 12.91 16.86
C THR A 106 -8.19 11.39 16.77
N LEU A 107 -7.96 10.89 15.55
CA LEU A 107 -7.64 9.48 15.33
C LEU A 107 -6.33 9.10 16.04
N LYS A 108 -5.29 9.93 15.93
CA LYS A 108 -4.00 9.73 16.60
C LYS A 108 -4.15 9.61 18.10
N LYS A 109 -4.97 10.46 18.75
CA LYS A 109 -5.29 10.32 20.18
C LYS A 109 -5.91 8.96 20.53
N SER A 110 -6.70 8.38 19.62
CA SER A 110 -7.29 7.04 19.80
C SER A 110 -6.24 5.94 19.65
N VAL A 111 -5.28 6.11 18.73
CA VAL A 111 -4.11 5.22 18.60
C VAL A 111 -3.21 5.30 19.82
N ASP A 112 -2.91 6.50 20.32
CA ASP A 112 -2.11 6.69 21.53
C ASP A 112 -2.79 6.05 22.74
N ARG A 113 -4.12 6.17 22.84
CA ARG A 113 -4.89 5.47 23.88
C ARG A 113 -4.80 3.95 23.75
N MET A 114 -4.80 3.42 22.53
CA MET A 114 -4.59 1.98 22.28
C MET A 114 -3.23 1.54 22.80
N LYS A 115 -2.15 2.28 22.43
CA LYS A 115 -0.77 2.00 22.89
C LYS A 115 -0.64 2.08 24.41
N ASN A 116 -1.29 3.07 25.04
CA ASN A 116 -1.27 3.22 26.50
C ASN A 116 -1.92 2.03 27.20
N ILE A 117 -3.08 1.55 26.72
CA ILE A 117 -3.75 0.37 27.33
C ILE A 117 -2.89 -0.90 27.11
N GLU A 118 -2.23 -1.03 25.97
CA GLU A 118 -1.28 -2.14 25.72
C GLU A 118 -0.14 -2.12 26.73
N ALA A 119 0.50 -0.97 26.93
CA ALA A 119 1.58 -0.81 27.91
C ALA A 119 1.10 -1.14 29.33
N MET A 120 -0.12 -0.70 29.71
CA MET A 120 -0.71 -1.02 31.04
C MET A 120 -1.00 -2.51 31.24
N ILE A 121 -1.20 -3.26 30.19
CA ILE A 121 -1.36 -4.72 30.25
C ILE A 121 0.02 -5.39 30.36
N GLU A 122 1.00 -4.91 29.58
CA GLU A 122 2.35 -5.48 29.55
C GLU A 122 3.12 -5.25 30.87
N ASP A 123 2.98 -4.07 31.48
CA ASP A 123 3.63 -3.74 32.76
C ASP A 123 2.82 -4.19 33.99
N GLY A 124 1.63 -4.76 33.78
CA GLY A 124 0.75 -5.25 34.84
C GLY A 124 0.02 -4.16 35.65
N SER A 125 0.15 -2.88 35.30
CA SER A 125 -0.52 -1.77 36.02
C SER A 125 -2.05 -1.81 35.88
N ILE A 126 -2.58 -2.54 34.89
CA ILE A 126 -4.00 -2.78 34.74
C ILE A 126 -4.62 -3.47 35.98
N ASN A 127 -3.84 -4.25 36.72
CA ASN A 127 -4.29 -4.97 37.91
C ASN A 127 -4.57 -4.04 39.13
N GLN A 128 -4.14 -2.78 39.06
CA GLN A 128 -4.44 -1.76 40.08
C GLN A 128 -5.87 -1.23 39.96
N TYR A 129 -6.54 -1.47 38.82
CA TYR A 129 -7.91 -1.08 38.58
C TYR A 129 -8.90 -2.14 39.10
N LYS A 130 -10.13 -1.70 39.38
CA LYS A 130 -11.21 -2.64 39.73
C LYS A 130 -11.42 -3.63 38.57
N LYS A 131 -11.66 -4.90 38.85
CA LYS A 131 -11.85 -5.98 37.88
C LYS A 131 -12.82 -5.62 36.73
N LYS A 132 -13.92 -4.89 37.03
CA LYS A 132 -14.86 -4.43 36.00
C LYS A 132 -14.27 -3.39 35.07
N GLU A 133 -13.42 -2.50 35.58
CA GLU A 133 -12.77 -1.44 34.80
C GLU A 133 -11.68 -2.05 33.90
N ALA A 134 -10.84 -2.94 34.45
CA ALA A 134 -9.84 -3.67 33.69
C ALA A 134 -10.46 -4.42 32.51
N LEU A 135 -11.53 -5.17 32.75
CA LEU A 135 -12.27 -5.89 31.68
C LEU A 135 -12.84 -4.93 30.61
N ASN A 136 -13.31 -3.75 31.01
CA ASN A 136 -13.79 -2.75 30.05
C ASN A 136 -12.64 -2.15 29.21
N MET A 137 -11.45 -1.97 29.79
CA MET A 137 -10.25 -1.52 29.07
C MET A 137 -9.80 -2.57 28.06
N GLU A 138 -9.76 -3.86 28.42
CA GLU A 138 -9.44 -4.96 27.52
C GLU A 138 -10.42 -5.06 26.34
N LYS A 139 -11.72 -4.99 26.59
CA LYS A 139 -12.75 -4.97 25.54
C LYS A 139 -12.59 -3.76 24.62
N LYS A 140 -12.20 -2.61 25.17
CA LYS A 140 -11.95 -1.41 24.41
C LYS A 140 -10.70 -1.54 23.56
N LEU A 141 -9.63 -2.11 24.11
CA LEU A 141 -8.40 -2.40 23.40
C LEU A 141 -8.65 -3.32 22.19
N THR A 142 -9.39 -4.40 22.38
CA THR A 142 -9.73 -5.34 21.31
C THR A 142 -10.44 -4.61 20.15
N LYS A 143 -11.42 -3.73 20.45
CA LYS A 143 -12.10 -2.92 19.42
C LYS A 143 -11.17 -1.93 18.72
N LEU A 144 -10.27 -1.29 19.46
CA LEU A 144 -9.29 -0.35 18.90
C LEU A 144 -8.30 -1.09 18.01
N LYS A 145 -7.76 -2.23 18.44
CA LYS A 145 -6.86 -3.07 17.63
C LYS A 145 -7.51 -3.52 16.32
N MET A 146 -8.75 -3.96 16.36
CA MET A 146 -9.50 -4.35 15.17
C MET A 146 -9.59 -3.22 14.13
N ASN A 147 -9.87 -1.99 14.56
CA ASN A 147 -10.15 -0.89 13.64
C ASN A 147 -8.93 -0.05 13.29
N LEU A 148 -7.96 0.07 14.21
CA LEU A 148 -6.84 0.99 14.09
C LEU A 148 -5.47 0.29 14.07
N GLY A 149 -5.42 -1.03 14.24
CA GLY A 149 -4.17 -1.79 14.31
C GLY A 149 -3.30 -1.58 13.08
N GLY A 150 -3.89 -1.58 11.88
CA GLY A 150 -3.15 -1.41 10.62
C GLY A 150 -2.61 0.01 10.37
N ILE A 151 -3.03 1.00 11.17
CA ILE A 151 -2.56 2.39 11.08
C ILE A 151 -1.81 2.85 12.35
N ARG A 152 -1.45 1.90 13.21
CA ARG A 152 -0.82 2.13 14.52
C ARG A 152 0.39 3.06 14.44
N ASP A 153 1.22 2.88 13.42
CA ASP A 153 2.50 3.57 13.29
C ASP A 153 2.49 4.65 12.20
N MET A 154 1.30 4.98 11.69
CA MET A 154 1.13 6.03 10.69
C MET A 154 1.34 7.41 11.33
N LYS A 155 2.36 8.13 10.86
CA LYS A 155 2.77 9.44 11.43
C LYS A 155 1.93 10.62 10.92
N GLY A 156 1.35 10.47 9.73
CA GLY A 156 0.55 11.50 9.05
C GLY A 156 -0.41 10.89 8.03
N VAL A 157 -1.14 11.72 7.32
CA VAL A 157 -2.03 11.27 6.25
C VAL A 157 -1.22 10.59 5.14
N PRO A 158 -1.76 9.54 4.49
CA PRO A 158 -1.06 8.84 3.43
C PRO A 158 -0.94 9.70 2.17
N ALA A 159 0.07 9.43 1.35
CA ALA A 159 0.26 10.11 0.08
C ALA A 159 -0.72 9.62 -1.01
N MET A 160 -1.21 8.37 -0.89
CA MET A 160 -2.21 7.79 -1.79
C MET A 160 -3.01 6.71 -1.06
N LEU A 161 -4.27 6.53 -1.46
CA LEU A 161 -5.10 5.42 -1.03
C LEU A 161 -5.18 4.37 -2.12
N PHE A 162 -5.15 3.08 -1.72
CA PHE A 162 -5.56 1.97 -2.56
C PHE A 162 -6.81 1.32 -1.97
N ILE A 163 -7.92 1.34 -2.69
CA ILE A 163 -9.25 0.96 -2.18
C ILE A 163 -9.79 -0.25 -2.95
N VAL A 164 -10.29 -1.23 -2.22
CA VAL A 164 -11.10 -2.34 -2.77
C VAL A 164 -12.57 -2.04 -2.49
N ASP A 165 -13.40 -1.99 -3.54
CA ASP A 165 -14.81 -1.64 -3.48
C ASP A 165 -15.10 -0.20 -2.99
N PRO A 166 -14.88 0.82 -3.84
CA PRO A 166 -15.15 2.22 -3.48
C PRO A 166 -16.64 2.53 -3.26
N TYR A 167 -17.57 1.66 -3.71
CA TYR A 167 -18.99 1.80 -3.38
C TYR A 167 -19.23 1.64 -1.88
N ARG A 168 -18.56 0.67 -1.27
CA ARG A 168 -18.61 0.43 0.17
C ARG A 168 -17.80 1.47 0.96
N GLU A 169 -16.64 1.86 0.45
CA GLU A 169 -15.71 2.79 1.09
C GLU A 169 -15.92 4.25 0.66
N ASN A 170 -17.16 4.63 0.32
CA ASN A 170 -17.52 5.94 -0.19
C ASN A 170 -17.12 7.10 0.75
N ILE A 171 -17.13 6.86 2.06
CA ILE A 171 -16.70 7.86 3.07
C ILE A 171 -15.21 8.11 2.91
N GLY A 172 -14.39 7.06 2.77
CA GLY A 172 -12.94 7.15 2.56
C GLY A 172 -12.59 7.88 1.27
N VAL A 173 -13.27 7.55 0.17
CA VAL A 173 -13.12 8.27 -1.12
C VAL A 173 -13.48 9.75 -0.96
N GLY A 174 -14.58 10.06 -0.26
CA GLY A 174 -15.01 11.44 -0.01
C GLY A 174 -14.02 12.24 0.83
N GLU A 175 -13.41 11.62 1.84
CA GLU A 175 -12.37 12.24 2.66
C GLU A 175 -11.08 12.47 1.86
N ALA A 176 -10.65 11.49 1.07
CA ALA A 176 -9.48 11.61 0.22
C ALA A 176 -9.65 12.75 -0.81
N LYS A 177 -10.82 12.80 -1.47
CA LYS A 177 -11.15 13.89 -2.41
C LYS A 177 -11.10 15.27 -1.75
N ARG A 178 -11.61 15.40 -0.51
CA ARG A 178 -11.58 16.66 0.25
C ARG A 178 -10.16 17.13 0.55
N LEU A 179 -9.24 16.20 0.79
CA LEU A 179 -7.84 16.49 1.12
C LEU A 179 -6.93 16.51 -0.11
N GLY A 180 -7.45 16.25 -1.31
CA GLY A 180 -6.66 16.17 -2.53
C GLY A 180 -5.73 14.95 -2.59
N ILE A 181 -6.01 13.90 -1.79
CA ILE A 181 -5.21 12.67 -1.80
C ILE A 181 -5.66 11.80 -2.97
N PRO A 182 -4.74 11.40 -3.87
CA PRO A 182 -5.07 10.53 -4.99
C PRO A 182 -5.55 9.15 -4.52
N VAL A 183 -6.51 8.59 -5.26
CA VAL A 183 -7.12 7.29 -4.97
C VAL A 183 -6.93 6.36 -6.16
N ALA A 184 -6.30 5.21 -5.95
CA ALA A 184 -6.36 4.07 -6.84
C ALA A 184 -7.38 3.05 -6.31
N ALA A 185 -8.24 2.49 -7.15
CA ALA A 185 -9.27 1.59 -6.65
C ALA A 185 -9.66 0.51 -7.65
N ILE A 186 -9.94 -0.70 -7.11
CA ILE A 186 -10.66 -1.75 -7.85
C ILE A 186 -12.12 -1.34 -7.90
N THR A 187 -12.64 -1.12 -9.11
CA THR A 187 -13.99 -0.61 -9.34
C THR A 187 -14.83 -1.63 -10.12
N ASP A 188 -15.86 -2.16 -9.50
CA ASP A 188 -16.85 -3.00 -10.18
C ASP A 188 -17.92 -2.15 -10.87
N THR A 189 -18.80 -2.78 -11.61
CA THR A 189 -19.85 -2.16 -12.42
C THR A 189 -20.91 -1.38 -11.64
N ASN A 190 -21.02 -1.58 -10.32
CA ASN A 190 -21.92 -0.87 -9.40
C ASN A 190 -21.30 0.41 -8.79
N CYS A 191 -19.99 0.62 -8.97
CA CYS A 191 -19.28 1.73 -8.37
C CYS A 191 -19.50 3.06 -9.09
N ASN A 192 -19.38 4.16 -8.37
CA ASN A 192 -19.24 5.48 -8.95
C ASN A 192 -17.75 5.79 -9.13
N PRO A 193 -17.25 6.01 -10.36
CA PRO A 193 -15.84 6.31 -10.61
C PRO A 193 -15.44 7.75 -10.22
N ASP A 194 -16.39 8.62 -9.89
CA ASP A 194 -16.11 10.01 -9.55
C ASP A 194 -15.26 10.12 -8.27
N GLY A 195 -14.14 10.82 -8.37
CA GLY A 195 -13.23 11.03 -7.24
C GLY A 195 -12.16 9.95 -7.10
N ILE A 196 -12.11 9.00 -8.03
CA ILE A 196 -11.04 8.01 -8.14
C ILE A 196 -10.05 8.48 -9.20
N THR A 197 -8.78 8.62 -8.82
CA THR A 197 -7.73 9.12 -9.73
C THR A 197 -7.27 8.02 -10.69
N HIS A 198 -7.08 6.82 -10.17
CA HIS A 198 -6.64 5.65 -10.94
C HIS A 198 -7.67 4.53 -10.81
N ILE A 199 -8.54 4.44 -11.82
CA ILE A 199 -9.60 3.43 -11.86
C ILE A 199 -9.01 2.12 -12.37
N ILE A 200 -9.25 1.02 -11.65
CA ILE A 200 -8.90 -0.34 -12.06
C ILE A 200 -10.21 -1.10 -12.21
N PRO A 201 -10.83 -1.14 -13.39
CA PRO A 201 -12.10 -1.87 -13.58
C PRO A 201 -11.88 -3.35 -13.34
N GLY A 202 -12.65 -3.94 -12.42
CA GLY A 202 -12.46 -5.35 -12.06
C GLY A 202 -13.43 -5.80 -10.99
N ASN A 203 -13.55 -7.13 -10.88
CA ASN A 203 -14.39 -7.81 -9.92
C ASN A 203 -13.83 -7.62 -8.49
N ASP A 204 -14.64 -7.06 -7.61
CA ASP A 204 -14.33 -6.84 -6.21
C ASP A 204 -14.99 -7.85 -5.24
N ASP A 205 -15.69 -8.88 -5.78
CA ASP A 205 -16.34 -9.95 -5.01
C ASP A 205 -15.50 -11.22 -4.94
N ALA A 206 -14.77 -11.55 -5.99
CA ALA A 206 -14.02 -12.78 -6.07
C ALA A 206 -12.66 -12.65 -5.37
N MET A 207 -12.40 -13.48 -4.35
CA MET A 207 -11.13 -13.49 -3.61
C MET A 207 -9.91 -13.62 -4.50
N ARG A 208 -9.97 -14.44 -5.59
CA ARG A 208 -8.87 -14.59 -6.55
C ARG A 208 -8.59 -13.31 -7.33
N SER A 209 -9.65 -12.59 -7.71
CA SER A 209 -9.57 -11.31 -8.41
C SER A 209 -8.92 -10.24 -7.51
N ILE A 210 -9.42 -10.12 -6.27
CA ILE A 210 -8.89 -9.20 -5.28
C ILE A 210 -7.42 -9.51 -5.00
N LYS A 211 -7.08 -10.79 -4.72
CA LYS A 211 -5.70 -11.21 -4.42
C LYS A 211 -4.75 -10.90 -5.57
N LEU A 212 -5.17 -11.15 -6.81
CA LEU A 212 -4.36 -10.87 -8.01
C LEU A 212 -3.98 -9.38 -8.07
N ILE A 213 -4.96 -8.49 -7.92
CA ILE A 213 -4.69 -7.05 -8.04
C ILE A 213 -3.94 -6.53 -6.81
N VAL A 214 -4.38 -6.86 -5.58
CA VAL A 214 -3.77 -6.36 -4.33
C VAL A 214 -2.32 -6.81 -4.23
N SER A 215 -1.99 -8.07 -4.60
CA SER A 215 -0.59 -8.55 -4.59
C SER A 215 0.28 -7.81 -5.58
N ARG A 216 -0.21 -7.51 -6.80
CA ARG A 216 0.53 -6.72 -7.78
C ARG A 216 0.74 -5.26 -7.34
N ILE A 217 -0.24 -4.68 -6.66
CA ILE A 217 -0.09 -3.34 -6.07
C ILE A 217 0.94 -3.35 -4.92
N ALA A 218 0.99 -4.40 -4.11
CA ALA A 218 2.04 -4.57 -3.12
C ALA A 218 3.43 -4.75 -3.76
N ASP A 219 3.52 -5.43 -4.92
CA ASP A 219 4.77 -5.52 -5.70
C ASP A 219 5.19 -4.13 -6.23
N ALA A 220 4.24 -3.27 -6.66
CA ALA A 220 4.53 -1.89 -7.04
C ALA A 220 5.13 -1.08 -5.88
N VAL A 221 4.61 -1.28 -4.67
CA VAL A 221 5.17 -0.65 -3.46
C VAL A 221 6.61 -1.12 -3.20
N LEU A 222 6.87 -2.42 -3.33
CA LEU A 222 8.22 -2.97 -3.14
C LEU A 222 9.20 -2.44 -4.20
N GLU A 223 8.76 -2.36 -5.48
CA GLU A 223 9.57 -1.77 -6.56
C GLU A 223 9.87 -0.28 -6.27
N GLY A 224 8.88 0.49 -5.80
CA GLY A 224 9.07 1.89 -5.42
C GLY A 224 10.07 2.06 -4.27
N LYS A 225 10.04 1.16 -3.27
CA LYS A 225 11.04 1.14 -2.18
C LYS A 225 12.45 0.86 -2.67
N VAL A 226 12.60 -0.08 -3.61
CA VAL A 226 13.91 -0.37 -4.23
C VAL A 226 14.43 0.84 -5.02
N LYS A 227 13.57 1.48 -5.82
CA LYS A 227 13.93 2.71 -6.55
C LYS A 227 14.36 3.82 -5.60
N ARG A 228 13.68 3.98 -4.47
CA ARG A 228 14.05 4.95 -3.45
C ARG A 228 15.42 4.63 -2.85
N ALA A 229 15.66 3.39 -2.45
CA ALA A 229 16.96 2.98 -1.88
C ALA A 229 18.11 3.21 -2.85
N GLY A 230 17.94 2.90 -4.15
CA GLY A 230 18.94 3.17 -5.19
C GLY A 230 19.16 4.67 -5.49
N SER A 231 18.21 5.53 -5.15
CA SER A 231 18.37 7.00 -5.25
C SER A 231 18.96 7.63 -4.00
N GLU A 232 18.96 6.92 -2.86
CA GLU A 232 19.55 7.33 -1.58
C GLU A 232 20.99 6.80 -1.41
N GLU A 233 21.55 5.99 -2.35
CA GLU A 233 22.98 5.66 -2.35
C GLU A 233 23.80 6.96 -2.46
N PRO A 234 24.76 7.20 -1.54
CA PRO A 234 25.55 8.41 -1.57
C PRO A 234 26.28 8.47 -2.92
N VAL A 235 26.04 9.54 -3.66
CA VAL A 235 26.89 9.90 -4.79
C VAL A 235 28.28 10.09 -4.20
N VAL A 236 29.14 9.07 -4.32
CA VAL A 236 30.56 9.18 -3.97
C VAL A 236 31.06 10.36 -4.76
N THR A 237 31.35 11.45 -4.09
CA THR A 237 31.74 12.69 -4.74
C THR A 237 33.08 12.44 -5.44
N ALA A 238 33.29 13.09 -6.60
CA ALA A 238 34.56 12.97 -7.35
C ALA A 238 35.76 13.25 -6.45
N ALA A 239 35.61 14.01 -5.38
CA ALA A 239 36.62 14.27 -4.36
C ALA A 239 36.97 13.03 -3.51
N GLU A 240 35.98 12.18 -3.19
CA GLU A 240 36.21 10.93 -2.42
C GLU A 240 36.84 9.85 -3.31
N MET A 241 36.51 9.80 -4.58
CA MET A 241 37.21 8.92 -5.56
C MET A 241 38.66 9.35 -5.75
N GLN A 242 38.96 10.66 -5.86
CA GLN A 242 40.31 11.16 -5.97
C GLN A 242 41.13 10.93 -4.69
N SER A 243 40.53 11.01 -3.52
CA SER A 243 41.25 10.70 -2.28
C SER A 243 41.54 9.21 -2.12
N ALA A 244 40.63 8.32 -2.59
CA ALA A 244 40.88 6.88 -2.62
C ALA A 244 41.95 6.45 -3.63
N GLU A 245 41.96 7.07 -4.84
CA GLU A 245 43.02 6.86 -5.82
C GLU A 245 44.40 7.37 -5.37
N ALA A 246 44.41 8.52 -4.68
CA ALA A 246 45.65 9.06 -4.10
C ALA A 246 46.20 8.17 -2.96
N ALA A 247 45.32 7.57 -2.17
CA ALA A 247 45.75 6.61 -1.13
C ALA A 247 46.30 5.30 -1.74
N LEU A 248 45.73 4.82 -2.83
CA LEU A 248 46.18 3.59 -3.52
C LEU A 248 47.52 3.77 -4.21
N GLN A 249 47.85 5.00 -4.68
CA GLN A 249 49.13 5.33 -5.30
C GLN A 249 50.26 5.54 -4.28
N ALA A 250 49.94 5.80 -3.03
CA ALA A 250 50.89 5.97 -1.94
C ALA A 250 51.43 4.65 -1.34
N GLU A 251 50.81 3.50 -1.64
CA GLU A 251 51.19 2.19 -1.12
C GLU A 251 52.09 1.32 -2.05
N THR A 252 52.60 1.85 -3.16
CA THR A 252 53.57 1.11 -3.97
C THR A 252 54.98 1.32 -3.44
N PRO A 253 55.60 0.32 -2.78
CA PRO A 253 57.00 0.46 -2.33
C PRO A 253 57.95 0.42 -3.53
N GLU A 254 58.76 1.44 -3.62
CA GLU A 254 59.93 1.58 -4.52
C GLU A 254 60.92 0.44 -4.25
N THR A 255 61.01 -0.56 -5.11
CA THR A 255 62.00 -1.64 -4.99
C THR A 255 63.36 -1.12 -5.37
N ALA A 256 64.21 -1.08 -4.35
CA ALA A 256 65.57 -0.67 -4.36
C ALA A 256 66.45 -1.43 -5.40
N ALA A 257 67.31 -0.66 -6.02
CA ALA A 257 68.33 -1.10 -6.95
C ALA A 257 69.36 -2.07 -6.30
N THR A 258 69.68 -3.08 -7.04
CA THR A 258 70.79 -4.04 -6.73
C THR A 258 72.12 -3.42 -7.05
N PRO A 259 73.13 -3.46 -6.18
CA PRO A 259 74.51 -3.09 -6.54
C PRO A 259 75.25 -4.27 -7.19
N GLU A 260 75.95 -3.96 -8.23
CA GLU A 260 76.88 -4.74 -9.08
C GLU A 260 78.05 -5.29 -8.21
N ALA A 261 78.43 -6.54 -8.37
CA ALA A 261 79.57 -7.16 -7.74
C ALA A 261 80.78 -7.10 -8.64
N PRO A 262 82.03 -6.81 -8.15
CA PRO A 262 83.22 -6.76 -8.98
C PRO A 262 83.83 -8.15 -9.23
N GLN A 263 84.37 -8.31 -10.42
CA GLN A 263 85.11 -9.45 -10.82
C GLN A 263 86.55 -9.47 -10.13
N ALA A 264 86.97 -10.65 -9.76
CA ALA A 264 88.31 -11.14 -9.74
C ALA A 264 88.33 -12.70 -9.74
#